data_2afd6c0ed72823bfaf1b18499baf0f92
#
_entry.id   2afd6c0ed72823bfaf1b18499baf0f92
#
_cell.length_a   1.000
_cell.length_b   1.000
_cell.length_c   1.000
_cell.angle_alpha   90.00
_cell.angle_beta   90.00
_cell.angle_gamma   90.00
#
_symmetry.space_group_name_H-M   'P 1'
#
loop_
_entity.id
_entity.type
_entity.pdbx_description
1 polymer ?
#
loop_
_entity_poly.entity_id
_entity_poly.type
_entity_poly.pdbx_seq_one_letter_code
_entity_poly.pdbx_strand_id
1 'polypeptide(L)'
;MKKAFTAVAVALALAASAFSTAQAGPAEDLAAFQGHFKEAFKDIPFADFKDGAYALDPNLKEQWQTMEEFPPYEPDVDAGKAMWEKPLKNGKTYAECMGDIKTLRTKYPMYDAAKDTIVTLEGALNACKTDGDGEGFVDKEGKPLLNKGKIAQLMAYIAMENRGSKIEVATPEGKAVAWYDKGKNFYYAKRGQLNMSCADCHTNNAGKMIRADLLSPAVGHVTHWPTYRSADGEITTLHNRFMGCNTMVRANNFKAQSDEYKALEYFLTYMSNGMEWNGPGSRK
;
A
#
# COMPACT_ATOMS: atom_id res chain seq x y z
N MET A 1 -16.32 64.09 56.59
CA MET A 1 -15.64 62.81 56.69
C MET A 1 -15.87 62.09 55.34
N LYS A 2 -14.91 62.19 54.45
CA LYS A 2 -14.98 61.51 53.10
C LYS A 2 -14.13 60.24 53.13
N LYS A 3 -14.75 59.07 52.99
CA LYS A 3 -14.04 57.76 52.89
C LYS A 3 -13.69 57.56 51.46
N ALA A 4 -12.40 57.50 51.14
CA ALA A 4 -11.87 57.08 49.84
C ALA A 4 -11.92 55.57 49.76
N PHE A 5 -12.58 55.02 48.69
CA PHE A 5 -12.52 53.63 48.34
C PHE A 5 -11.39 53.47 47.34
N THR A 6 -10.36 52.74 47.73
CA THR A 6 -9.28 52.33 46.79
C THR A 6 -9.68 51.04 46.10
N ALA A 7 -9.95 51.10 44.81
CA ALA A 7 -10.20 49.93 44.00
C ALA A 7 -8.85 49.32 43.57
N VAL A 8 -8.59 48.09 44.05
CA VAL A 8 -7.47 47.28 43.61
C VAL A 8 -7.92 46.51 42.36
N ALA A 9 -7.42 46.88 41.19
CA ALA A 9 -7.62 46.15 39.96
C ALA A 9 -6.63 44.98 39.91
N VAL A 10 -7.13 43.75 40.12
CA VAL A 10 -6.36 42.54 39.90
C VAL A 10 -6.44 42.21 38.41
N ALA A 11 -5.36 42.47 37.67
CA ALA A 11 -5.21 42.04 36.30
C ALA A 11 -4.86 40.53 36.27
N LEU A 12 -5.84 39.68 36.02
CA LEU A 12 -5.59 38.27 35.67
C LEU A 12 -5.02 38.23 34.23
N ALA A 13 -3.71 38.06 34.12
CA ALA A 13 -3.08 37.68 32.86
C ALA A 13 -3.40 36.20 32.59
N LEU A 14 -4.43 35.94 31.78
CA LEU A 14 -4.65 34.63 31.16
C LEU A 14 -3.55 34.39 30.13
N ALA A 15 -2.50 33.71 30.58
CA ALA A 15 -1.57 33.09 29.63
C ALA A 15 -2.33 31.97 28.90
N ALA A 16 -2.91 32.28 27.75
CA ALA A 16 -3.41 31.29 26.81
C ALA A 16 -2.19 30.52 26.27
N SER A 17 -1.83 29.45 26.97
CA SER A 17 -0.95 28.43 26.42
C SER A 17 -1.68 27.85 25.22
N ALA A 18 -1.33 28.32 24.02
CA ALA A 18 -1.71 27.66 22.79
C ALA A 18 -1.08 26.27 22.84
N PHE A 19 -1.80 25.28 23.32
CA PHE A 19 -1.51 23.90 23.06
C PHE A 19 -1.71 23.73 21.56
N SER A 20 -0.67 23.99 20.75
CA SER A 20 -0.54 23.38 19.45
C SER A 20 -0.58 21.89 19.72
N THR A 21 -1.70 21.24 19.47
CA THR A 21 -1.73 19.81 19.26
C THR A 21 -0.86 19.60 18.01
N ALA A 22 0.44 19.39 18.24
CA ALA A 22 1.33 18.99 17.16
C ALA A 22 0.71 17.72 16.60
N GLN A 23 0.15 17.81 15.41
CA GLN A 23 -0.31 16.62 14.68
C GLN A 23 0.93 15.79 14.47
N ALA A 24 0.91 14.55 14.96
CA ALA A 24 2.04 13.64 14.82
C ALA A 24 2.44 13.58 13.35
N GLY A 25 3.74 13.77 13.07
CA GLY A 25 4.26 13.73 11.72
C GLY A 25 4.37 12.30 11.18
N PRO A 26 4.73 12.12 9.89
CA PRO A 26 4.85 10.79 9.30
C PRO A 26 5.77 9.83 10.07
N ALA A 27 6.87 10.32 10.65
CA ALA A 27 7.81 9.48 11.40
C ALA A 27 7.23 8.98 12.72
N GLU A 28 6.54 9.84 13.46
CA GLU A 28 5.85 9.47 14.69
C GLU A 28 4.68 8.53 14.42
N ASP A 29 3.95 8.75 13.34
CA ASP A 29 2.87 7.86 12.87
C ASP A 29 3.41 6.48 12.52
N LEU A 30 4.56 6.38 11.82
CA LEU A 30 5.21 5.12 11.50
C LEU A 30 5.57 4.35 12.77
N ALA A 31 6.20 5.02 13.74
CA ALA A 31 6.58 4.42 15.00
C ALA A 31 5.36 3.92 15.79
N ALA A 32 4.31 4.73 15.87
CA ALA A 32 3.06 4.38 16.55
C ALA A 32 2.34 3.23 15.86
N PHE A 33 2.25 3.24 14.52
CA PHE A 33 1.60 2.20 13.74
C PHE A 33 2.29 0.84 13.88
N GLN A 34 3.62 0.80 13.71
CA GLN A 34 4.38 -0.43 13.90
C GLN A 34 4.38 -0.89 15.35
N GLY A 35 4.46 0.05 16.31
CA GLY A 35 4.38 -0.20 17.74
C GLY A 35 3.06 -0.86 18.15
N HIS A 36 1.94 -0.42 17.57
CA HIS A 36 0.62 -1.02 17.80
C HIS A 36 0.60 -2.51 17.47
N PHE A 37 1.11 -2.92 16.31
CA PHE A 37 1.11 -4.33 15.92
C PHE A 37 2.11 -5.18 16.71
N LYS A 38 3.27 -4.63 17.04
CA LYS A 38 4.25 -5.30 17.92
C LYS A 38 3.67 -5.57 19.31
N GLU A 39 2.88 -4.63 19.83
CA GLU A 39 2.23 -4.80 21.13
C GLU A 39 1.01 -5.74 21.06
N ALA A 40 0.18 -5.63 20.01
CA ALA A 40 -0.99 -6.47 19.83
C ALA A 40 -0.65 -7.96 19.56
N PHE A 41 0.50 -8.22 18.96
CA PHE A 41 0.95 -9.56 18.55
C PHE A 41 2.38 -9.83 19.03
N LYS A 42 2.60 -9.80 20.35
CA LYS A 42 3.93 -9.89 20.99
C LYS A 42 4.72 -11.15 20.62
N ASP A 43 4.02 -12.23 20.32
CA ASP A 43 4.62 -13.53 20.00
C ASP A 43 4.98 -13.67 18.51
N ILE A 44 4.62 -12.69 17.68
CA ILE A 44 4.91 -12.69 16.26
C ILE A 44 6.12 -11.80 15.98
N PRO A 45 7.23 -12.34 15.44
CA PRO A 45 8.35 -11.52 15.00
C PRO A 45 7.91 -10.45 13.99
N PHE A 46 8.38 -9.22 14.14
CA PHE A 46 7.95 -8.12 13.26
C PHE A 46 8.17 -8.42 11.77
N ALA A 47 9.25 -9.12 11.42
CA ALA A 47 9.55 -9.52 10.06
C ALA A 47 8.50 -10.47 9.46
N ASP A 48 7.78 -11.23 10.28
CA ASP A 48 6.81 -12.23 9.81
C ASP A 48 5.49 -11.59 9.38
N PHE A 49 5.20 -10.35 9.76
CA PHE A 49 3.99 -9.66 9.26
C PHE A 49 3.95 -9.51 7.74
N LYS A 50 5.08 -9.68 7.05
CA LYS A 50 5.12 -9.78 5.57
C LYS A 50 4.26 -10.91 5.02
N ASP A 51 4.01 -11.96 5.82
CA ASP A 51 3.15 -13.09 5.45
C ASP A 51 1.65 -12.78 5.65
N GLY A 52 1.31 -11.60 6.19
CA GLY A 52 -0.07 -11.16 6.39
C GLY A 52 -0.81 -12.03 7.42
N ALA A 53 -2.01 -12.53 7.06
CA ALA A 53 -2.81 -13.39 7.95
C ALA A 53 -2.11 -14.71 8.30
N TYR A 54 -1.23 -15.19 7.43
CA TYR A 54 -0.49 -16.45 7.65
C TYR A 54 0.55 -16.35 8.77
N ALA A 55 0.99 -15.14 9.14
CA ALA A 55 1.82 -14.96 10.33
C ALA A 55 1.07 -15.24 11.64
N LEU A 56 -0.25 -15.18 11.63
CA LEU A 56 -1.08 -15.28 12.83
C LEU A 56 -1.64 -16.70 13.09
N ASP A 57 -1.64 -17.56 12.07
CA ASP A 57 -2.22 -18.90 12.16
C ASP A 57 -1.26 -19.93 11.52
N PRO A 58 -0.64 -20.79 12.33
CA PRO A 58 0.30 -21.81 11.86
C PRO A 58 -0.31 -22.78 10.83
N ASN A 59 -1.60 -23.16 10.99
CA ASN A 59 -2.25 -24.08 10.06
C ASN A 59 -2.48 -23.43 8.69
N LEU A 60 -2.89 -22.16 8.69
CA LEU A 60 -3.01 -21.39 7.44
C LEU A 60 -1.64 -21.18 6.79
N LYS A 61 -0.59 -20.97 7.59
CA LYS A 61 0.79 -20.83 7.11
C LYS A 61 1.28 -22.11 6.43
N GLU A 62 1.06 -23.27 7.04
CA GLU A 62 1.43 -24.57 6.47
C GLU A 62 0.71 -24.83 5.13
N GLN A 63 -0.61 -24.59 5.07
CA GLN A 63 -1.37 -24.72 3.82
C GLN A 63 -0.86 -23.80 2.73
N TRP A 64 -0.52 -22.57 3.07
CA TRP A 64 0.06 -21.61 2.14
C TRP A 64 1.45 -22.04 1.68
N GLN A 65 2.32 -22.52 2.57
CA GLN A 65 3.64 -23.01 2.23
C GLN A 65 3.57 -24.20 1.26
N THR A 66 2.64 -25.14 1.49
CA THR A 66 2.39 -26.25 0.56
C THR A 66 1.95 -25.75 -0.83
N MET A 67 1.13 -24.70 -0.90
CA MET A 67 0.75 -24.09 -2.17
C MET A 67 1.94 -23.39 -2.87
N GLU A 68 2.86 -22.81 -2.10
CA GLU A 68 4.06 -22.13 -2.62
C GLU A 68 5.14 -23.14 -3.11
N GLU A 69 5.00 -24.44 -2.88
CA GLU A 69 5.87 -25.45 -3.51
C GLU A 69 5.62 -25.56 -5.05
N PHE A 70 4.37 -25.31 -5.47
CA PHE A 70 3.95 -25.25 -6.87
C PHE A 70 3.04 -24.02 -7.04
N PRO A 71 3.62 -22.83 -7.08
CA PRO A 71 2.83 -21.62 -6.96
C PRO A 71 1.97 -21.37 -8.20
N PRO A 72 0.65 -21.11 -8.03
CA PRO A 72 -0.27 -20.96 -9.16
C PRO A 72 0.03 -19.70 -10.01
N TYR A 73 0.87 -18.80 -9.54
CA TYR A 73 1.32 -17.61 -10.25
C TYR A 73 2.60 -17.84 -11.09
N GLU A 74 3.20 -19.02 -11.09
CA GLU A 74 4.43 -19.28 -11.88
C GLU A 74 4.25 -18.98 -13.38
N PRO A 75 3.15 -19.40 -14.03
CA PRO A 75 2.92 -19.01 -15.43
C PRO A 75 2.80 -17.50 -15.66
N ASP A 76 2.32 -16.76 -14.66
CA ASP A 76 2.23 -15.30 -14.73
C ASP A 76 3.61 -14.64 -14.61
N VAL A 77 4.51 -15.20 -13.79
CA VAL A 77 5.91 -14.76 -13.71
C VAL A 77 6.62 -14.97 -15.05
N ASP A 78 6.45 -16.13 -15.66
CA ASP A 78 7.03 -16.44 -16.98
C ASP A 78 6.51 -15.51 -18.07
N ALA A 79 5.20 -15.26 -18.09
CA ALA A 79 4.61 -14.30 -19.02
C ALA A 79 5.14 -12.87 -18.78
N GLY A 80 5.34 -12.48 -17.51
CA GLY A 80 5.95 -11.22 -17.13
C GLY A 80 7.38 -11.09 -17.59
N LYS A 81 8.19 -12.16 -17.44
CA LYS A 81 9.56 -12.22 -17.93
C LYS A 81 9.62 -12.05 -19.45
N ALA A 82 8.79 -12.80 -20.18
CA ALA A 82 8.72 -12.69 -21.64
C ALA A 82 8.35 -11.27 -22.10
N MET A 83 7.47 -10.57 -21.36
CA MET A 83 7.15 -9.15 -21.64
C MET A 83 8.32 -8.22 -21.33
N TRP A 84 9.05 -8.44 -20.23
CA TRP A 84 10.20 -7.64 -19.85
C TRP A 84 11.33 -7.69 -20.87
N GLU A 85 11.58 -8.89 -21.41
CA GLU A 85 12.65 -9.15 -22.39
C GLU A 85 12.29 -8.71 -23.82
N LYS A 86 10.99 -8.58 -24.11
CA LYS A 86 10.51 -8.23 -25.45
C LYS A 86 10.65 -6.70 -25.68
N PRO A 87 11.27 -6.30 -26.82
CA PRO A 87 11.29 -4.90 -27.21
C PRO A 87 9.87 -4.33 -27.43
N LEU A 88 9.67 -3.10 -27.02
CA LEU A 88 8.51 -2.29 -27.35
C LEU A 88 8.53 -1.90 -28.84
N LYS A 89 7.43 -1.34 -29.38
CA LYS A 89 7.34 -0.99 -30.80
C LYS A 89 8.40 0.02 -31.27
N ASN A 90 8.89 0.88 -30.36
CA ASN A 90 9.99 1.82 -30.64
C ASN A 90 11.39 1.16 -30.60
N GLY A 91 11.48 -0.16 -30.37
CA GLY A 91 12.72 -0.93 -30.30
C GLY A 91 13.41 -0.94 -28.93
N LYS A 92 12.94 -0.15 -27.96
CA LYS A 92 13.48 -0.12 -26.59
C LYS A 92 12.87 -1.23 -25.74
N THR A 93 13.61 -1.63 -24.71
CA THR A 93 13.14 -2.59 -23.69
C THR A 93 12.64 -1.89 -22.43
N TYR A 94 11.94 -2.63 -21.58
CA TYR A 94 11.59 -2.12 -20.25
C TYR A 94 12.84 -1.78 -19.41
N ALA A 95 13.94 -2.53 -19.56
CA ALA A 95 15.18 -2.26 -18.83
C ALA A 95 15.79 -0.90 -19.21
N GLU A 96 15.71 -0.50 -20.48
CA GLU A 96 16.21 0.82 -20.92
C GLU A 96 15.33 1.98 -20.41
N CYS A 97 14.06 1.73 -20.19
CA CYS A 97 13.11 2.73 -19.70
C CYS A 97 13.11 2.80 -18.17
N MET A 98 13.11 1.65 -17.49
CA MET A 98 12.89 1.53 -16.04
C MET A 98 14.20 1.39 -15.25
N GLY A 99 15.29 0.97 -15.91
CA GLY A 99 16.58 0.65 -15.29
C GLY A 99 16.66 -0.78 -14.75
N ASP A 100 17.53 -0.99 -13.76
CA ASP A 100 17.78 -2.32 -13.21
C ASP A 100 16.55 -2.89 -12.49
N ILE A 101 16.07 -4.03 -12.99
CA ILE A 101 14.91 -4.74 -12.46
C ILE A 101 15.02 -5.05 -10.95
N LYS A 102 16.23 -5.38 -10.47
CA LYS A 102 16.49 -5.78 -9.07
C LYS A 102 16.31 -4.64 -8.07
N THR A 103 16.16 -3.41 -8.53
CA THR A 103 15.99 -2.23 -7.68
C THR A 103 14.62 -1.56 -7.84
N LEU A 104 13.75 -2.09 -8.69
CA LEU A 104 12.49 -1.40 -9.01
C LEU A 104 11.53 -1.34 -7.83
N ARG A 105 11.35 -2.43 -7.09
CA ARG A 105 10.42 -2.43 -5.93
C ARG A 105 10.88 -1.50 -4.80
N THR A 106 12.17 -1.25 -4.69
CA THR A 106 12.70 -0.34 -3.66
C THR A 106 12.52 1.13 -4.02
N LYS A 107 12.22 1.46 -5.29
CA LYS A 107 12.02 2.83 -5.77
C LYS A 107 10.56 3.29 -5.69
N TYR A 108 9.60 2.37 -5.73
CA TYR A 108 8.17 2.68 -5.83
C TYR A 108 7.37 2.13 -4.64
N PRO A 109 6.29 2.81 -4.23
CA PRO A 109 5.82 4.10 -4.74
C PRO A 109 6.73 5.26 -4.31
N MET A 110 6.80 6.31 -5.13
CA MET A 110 7.59 7.50 -4.83
C MET A 110 6.82 8.79 -5.11
N TYR A 111 7.16 9.87 -4.42
CA TYR A 111 6.65 11.19 -4.73
C TYR A 111 7.47 11.83 -5.86
N ASP A 112 6.81 12.19 -6.96
CA ASP A 112 7.39 12.96 -8.06
C ASP A 112 7.11 14.45 -7.86
N ALA A 113 8.14 15.19 -7.42
CA ALA A 113 8.01 16.61 -7.12
C ALA A 113 7.76 17.48 -8.38
N ALA A 114 8.17 17.04 -9.57
CA ALA A 114 7.96 17.78 -10.81
C ALA A 114 6.50 17.71 -11.26
N LYS A 115 5.84 16.59 -11.01
CA LYS A 115 4.43 16.36 -11.36
C LYS A 115 3.47 16.55 -10.20
N ASP A 116 4.00 16.79 -8.98
CA ASP A 116 3.24 16.85 -7.73
C ASP A 116 2.27 15.65 -7.59
N THR A 117 2.79 14.44 -7.72
CA THR A 117 1.99 13.22 -7.64
C THR A 117 2.78 12.03 -7.08
N ILE A 118 2.05 11.02 -6.60
CA ILE A 118 2.65 9.71 -6.32
C ILE A 118 2.72 8.91 -7.63
N VAL A 119 3.89 8.37 -7.90
CA VAL A 119 4.14 7.40 -8.97
C VAL A 119 4.25 6.02 -8.36
N THR A 120 3.39 5.11 -8.78
CA THR A 120 3.45 3.68 -8.44
C THR A 120 4.27 2.93 -9.48
N LEU A 121 4.68 1.70 -9.20
CA LEU A 121 5.39 0.88 -10.17
C LEU A 121 4.51 0.60 -11.40
N GLU A 122 3.21 0.30 -11.21
CA GLU A 122 2.25 0.11 -12.31
C GLU A 122 2.14 1.36 -13.18
N GLY A 123 2.08 2.53 -12.54
CA GLY A 123 2.02 3.81 -13.26
C GLY A 123 3.26 4.06 -14.11
N ALA A 124 4.45 3.79 -13.57
CA ALA A 124 5.71 3.94 -14.28
C ALA A 124 5.85 2.94 -15.44
N LEU A 125 5.51 1.67 -15.23
CA LEU A 125 5.50 0.64 -16.28
C LEU A 125 4.51 0.97 -17.41
N ASN A 126 3.34 1.48 -17.05
CA ASN A 126 2.35 1.91 -18.04
C ASN A 126 2.82 3.12 -18.85
N ALA A 127 3.49 4.08 -18.23
CA ALA A 127 4.09 5.22 -18.93
C ALA A 127 5.18 4.75 -19.90
N CYS A 128 6.08 3.88 -19.43
CA CYS A 128 7.12 3.30 -20.27
C CYS A 128 6.54 2.59 -21.51
N LYS A 129 5.50 1.77 -21.30
CA LYS A 129 4.80 1.10 -22.41
C LYS A 129 4.13 2.09 -23.35
N THR A 130 3.49 3.13 -22.82
CA THR A 130 2.83 4.17 -23.62
C THR A 130 3.83 4.92 -24.51
N ASP A 131 4.99 5.27 -23.94
CA ASP A 131 6.08 5.94 -24.68
C ASP A 131 6.70 5.02 -25.74
N GLY A 132 6.75 3.71 -25.45
CA GLY A 132 7.34 2.72 -26.35
C GLY A 132 6.41 2.21 -27.45
N ASP A 133 5.15 1.93 -27.09
CA ASP A 133 4.16 1.31 -27.99
C ASP A 133 3.13 2.29 -28.57
N GLY A 134 3.06 3.52 -28.05
CA GLY A 134 1.99 4.47 -28.32
C GLY A 134 0.68 4.17 -27.59
N GLU A 135 0.66 3.10 -26.78
CA GLU A 135 -0.50 2.65 -26.02
C GLU A 135 -0.07 1.97 -24.71
N GLY A 136 -0.76 2.26 -23.62
CA GLY A 136 -0.56 1.63 -22.32
C GLY A 136 -1.16 0.22 -22.21
N PHE A 137 -1.32 -0.27 -20.97
CA PHE A 137 -2.03 -1.53 -20.73
C PHE A 137 -3.54 -1.31 -20.80
N VAL A 138 -4.19 -2.04 -21.68
CA VAL A 138 -5.63 -1.94 -21.96
C VAL A 138 -6.30 -3.32 -21.95
N ASP A 139 -7.62 -3.32 -21.75
CA ASP A 139 -8.47 -4.49 -21.92
C ASP A 139 -8.80 -4.73 -23.42
N LYS A 140 -9.70 -5.67 -23.68
CA LYS A 140 -10.14 -6.04 -25.06
C LYS A 140 -10.89 -4.90 -25.76
N GLU A 141 -11.47 -4.02 -24.99
CA GLU A 141 -12.23 -2.84 -25.46
C GLU A 141 -11.36 -1.58 -25.57
N GLY A 142 -10.03 -1.70 -25.34
CA GLY A 142 -9.08 -0.57 -25.39
C GLY A 142 -9.13 0.36 -24.16
N LYS A 143 -9.78 -0.05 -23.07
CA LYS A 143 -9.82 0.74 -21.82
C LYS A 143 -8.62 0.43 -20.95
N PRO A 144 -8.07 1.43 -20.20
CA PRO A 144 -6.95 1.20 -19.29
C PRO A 144 -7.23 0.08 -18.28
N LEU A 145 -6.34 -0.92 -18.25
CA LEU A 145 -6.40 -2.07 -17.34
C LEU A 145 -5.10 -2.15 -16.52
N LEU A 146 -5.10 -1.53 -15.34
CA LEU A 146 -3.93 -1.39 -14.47
C LEU A 146 -4.08 -2.09 -13.11
N ASN A 147 -5.10 -2.93 -12.97
CA ASN A 147 -5.38 -3.67 -11.75
C ASN A 147 -5.22 -5.19 -11.89
N LYS A 148 -5.10 -5.72 -13.09
CA LYS A 148 -4.95 -7.15 -13.39
C LYS A 148 -4.44 -7.41 -14.81
N GLY A 149 -4.33 -8.68 -15.22
CA GLY A 149 -3.88 -9.08 -16.55
C GLY A 149 -2.40 -8.77 -16.76
N LYS A 150 -2.02 -8.33 -17.96
CA LYS A 150 -0.62 -8.17 -18.37
C LYS A 150 0.22 -7.30 -17.45
N ILE A 151 -0.35 -6.23 -16.89
CA ILE A 151 0.38 -5.40 -15.91
C ILE A 151 0.70 -6.18 -14.63
N ALA A 152 -0.24 -6.97 -14.12
CA ALA A 152 -0.02 -7.80 -12.94
C ALA A 152 1.01 -8.91 -13.21
N GLN A 153 1.01 -9.50 -14.41
CA GLN A 153 2.02 -10.48 -14.83
C GLN A 153 3.43 -9.86 -14.89
N LEU A 154 3.57 -8.69 -15.51
CA LEU A 154 4.85 -7.98 -15.57
C LEU A 154 5.35 -7.63 -14.16
N MET A 155 4.45 -7.17 -13.29
CA MET A 155 4.77 -6.91 -11.90
C MET A 155 5.13 -8.16 -11.11
N ALA A 156 4.55 -9.33 -11.44
CA ALA A 156 4.89 -10.60 -10.79
C ALA A 156 6.36 -10.98 -11.05
N TYR A 157 6.82 -10.84 -12.27
CA TYR A 157 8.23 -11.06 -12.60
C TYR A 157 9.15 -10.07 -11.84
N ILE A 158 8.82 -8.77 -11.87
CA ILE A 158 9.59 -7.75 -11.14
C ILE A 158 9.59 -8.04 -9.62
N ALA A 159 8.45 -8.45 -9.06
CA ALA A 159 8.36 -8.77 -7.65
C ALA A 159 9.22 -9.99 -7.28
N MET A 160 9.26 -11.02 -8.14
CA MET A 160 10.13 -12.19 -7.96
C MET A 160 11.60 -11.80 -7.91
N GLU A 161 12.05 -10.92 -8.81
CA GLU A 161 13.43 -10.42 -8.88
C GLU A 161 13.82 -9.52 -7.68
N ASN A 162 12.82 -9.02 -6.94
CA ASN A 162 13.03 -8.14 -5.78
C ASN A 162 12.70 -8.79 -4.43
N ARG A 163 12.39 -10.10 -4.39
CA ARG A 163 12.12 -10.80 -3.12
C ARG A 163 13.29 -10.64 -2.15
N GLY A 164 12.97 -10.35 -0.89
CA GLY A 164 13.96 -10.14 0.16
C GLY A 164 14.56 -8.73 0.19
N SER A 165 14.34 -7.89 -0.81
CA SER A 165 14.74 -6.47 -0.73
C SER A 165 13.85 -5.74 0.27
N LYS A 166 14.40 -4.73 0.98
CA LYS A 166 13.66 -3.99 2.01
C LYS A 166 12.82 -2.87 1.43
N ILE A 167 11.71 -2.62 2.09
CA ILE A 167 10.89 -1.42 1.86
C ILE A 167 11.58 -0.25 2.55
N GLU A 168 11.95 0.77 1.78
CA GLU A 168 12.69 1.96 2.23
C GLU A 168 12.10 3.23 1.59
N VAL A 169 10.80 3.45 1.78
CA VAL A 169 10.16 4.69 1.33
C VAL A 169 10.67 5.84 2.18
N ALA A 170 11.16 6.90 1.53
CA ALA A 170 11.61 8.10 2.22
C ALA A 170 10.50 8.71 3.09
N THR A 171 10.88 9.25 4.24
CA THR A 171 9.93 9.97 5.11
C THR A 171 9.27 11.10 4.32
N PRO A 172 7.93 11.16 4.27
CA PRO A 172 7.22 12.22 3.54
C PRO A 172 7.57 13.61 4.10
N GLU A 173 8.04 14.49 3.23
CA GLU A 173 8.40 15.87 3.56
C GLU A 173 7.82 16.84 2.53
N GLY A 174 7.68 18.12 2.92
CA GLY A 174 7.16 19.16 2.04
C GLY A 174 5.80 18.80 1.46
N LYS A 175 5.65 18.86 0.13
CA LYS A 175 4.39 18.53 -0.55
C LYS A 175 4.02 17.05 -0.50
N ALA A 176 5.00 16.15 -0.33
CA ALA A 176 4.72 14.72 -0.17
C ALA A 176 3.86 14.41 1.06
N VAL A 177 3.91 15.27 2.09
CA VAL A 177 3.07 15.14 3.30
C VAL A 177 1.58 15.19 2.95
N ALA A 178 1.16 16.04 2.03
CA ALA A 178 -0.24 16.12 1.62
C ALA A 178 -0.73 14.81 0.96
N TRP A 179 0.13 14.14 0.20
CA TRP A 179 -0.16 12.82 -0.37
C TRP A 179 -0.20 11.73 0.70
N TYR A 180 0.73 11.78 1.64
CA TYR A 180 0.74 10.90 2.80
C TYR A 180 -0.56 11.06 3.62
N ASP A 181 -0.94 12.28 3.95
CA ASP A 181 -2.16 12.59 4.71
C ASP A 181 -3.42 12.16 3.96
N LYS A 182 -3.46 12.32 2.62
CA LYS A 182 -4.56 11.81 1.79
C LYS A 182 -4.69 10.29 1.93
N GLY A 183 -3.57 9.56 1.90
CA GLY A 183 -3.55 8.10 2.09
C GLY A 183 -3.93 7.68 3.50
N LYS A 184 -3.40 8.35 4.52
CA LYS A 184 -3.75 8.16 5.93
C LYS A 184 -5.24 8.39 6.16
N ASN A 185 -5.78 9.50 5.68
CA ASN A 185 -7.20 9.82 5.79
C ASN A 185 -8.05 8.77 5.07
N PHE A 186 -7.63 8.32 3.88
CA PHE A 186 -8.33 7.25 3.18
C PHE A 186 -8.36 5.95 3.99
N TYR A 187 -7.26 5.58 4.65
CA TYR A 187 -7.15 4.37 5.45
C TYR A 187 -8.09 4.38 6.67
N TYR A 188 -8.21 5.53 7.36
CA TYR A 188 -9.01 5.67 8.58
C TYR A 188 -10.46 6.13 8.34
N ALA A 189 -10.77 6.74 7.20
CA ALA A 189 -12.11 7.25 6.93
C ALA A 189 -13.11 6.11 6.67
N LYS A 190 -14.19 6.14 7.39
CA LYS A 190 -15.32 5.23 7.20
C LYS A 190 -16.06 5.53 5.90
N ARG A 191 -16.53 4.47 5.22
CA ARG A 191 -17.18 4.57 3.93
C ARG A 191 -18.16 3.45 3.66
N GLY A 192 -18.93 3.62 2.57
CA GLY A 192 -19.92 2.66 2.12
C GLY A 192 -21.12 2.55 3.05
N GLN A 193 -22.07 1.73 2.65
CA GLN A 193 -23.30 1.51 3.44
C GLN A 193 -23.03 0.82 4.78
N LEU A 194 -21.94 0.06 4.90
CA LEU A 194 -21.55 -0.59 6.15
C LEU A 194 -20.78 0.35 7.08
N ASN A 195 -20.46 1.60 6.65
CA ASN A 195 -19.77 2.60 7.44
C ASN A 195 -18.49 2.06 8.10
N MET A 196 -17.63 1.42 7.31
CA MET A 196 -16.38 0.81 7.76
C MET A 196 -15.17 1.42 7.05
N SER A 197 -14.05 1.48 7.76
CA SER A 197 -12.75 1.89 7.23
C SER A 197 -11.83 0.70 7.03
N CYS A 198 -10.68 0.89 6.35
CA CYS A 198 -9.62 -0.12 6.29
C CYS A 198 -9.11 -0.44 7.69
N ALA A 199 -8.96 0.58 8.55
CA ALA A 199 -8.52 0.44 9.93
C ALA A 199 -9.48 -0.39 10.79
N ASP A 200 -10.79 -0.33 10.56
CA ASP A 200 -11.74 -1.14 11.34
C ASP A 200 -11.46 -2.63 11.19
N CYS A 201 -11.10 -3.10 10.00
CA CYS A 201 -10.74 -4.50 9.78
C CYS A 201 -9.27 -4.78 10.14
N HIS A 202 -8.32 -3.98 9.63
CA HIS A 202 -6.91 -4.31 9.56
C HIS A 202 -6.04 -3.71 10.67
N THR A 203 -6.63 -2.84 11.53
CA THR A 203 -6.01 -2.35 12.76
C THR A 203 -6.82 -2.81 13.97
N ASN A 204 -8.09 -2.40 14.06
CA ASN A 204 -8.91 -2.61 15.26
C ASN A 204 -9.37 -4.06 15.44
N ASN A 205 -9.49 -4.83 14.34
CA ASN A 205 -9.93 -6.22 14.35
C ASN A 205 -8.95 -7.18 13.67
N ALA A 206 -7.70 -6.78 13.46
CA ALA A 206 -6.64 -7.68 13.01
C ALA A 206 -6.56 -8.92 13.93
N GLY A 207 -6.37 -10.11 13.36
CA GLY A 207 -6.35 -11.37 14.10
C GLY A 207 -7.73 -11.97 14.41
N LYS A 208 -8.82 -11.27 14.08
CA LYS A 208 -10.18 -11.81 14.24
C LYS A 208 -10.70 -12.37 12.91
N MET A 209 -11.63 -13.31 13.02
CA MET A 209 -12.31 -13.86 11.85
C MET A 209 -13.44 -12.95 11.38
N ILE A 210 -13.52 -12.75 10.07
CA ILE A 210 -14.70 -12.21 9.40
C ILE A 210 -15.20 -13.27 8.40
N ARG A 211 -16.33 -13.91 8.71
CA ARG A 211 -16.78 -15.12 8.02
C ARG A 211 -15.67 -16.21 8.11
N ALA A 212 -15.17 -16.67 6.97
CA ALA A 212 -14.09 -17.66 6.89
C ALA A 212 -12.68 -17.04 6.73
N ASP A 213 -12.56 -15.72 6.74
CA ASP A 213 -11.29 -15.04 6.50
C ASP A 213 -10.71 -14.48 7.80
N LEU A 214 -9.44 -14.78 8.06
CA LEU A 214 -8.67 -14.17 9.13
C LEU A 214 -8.21 -12.78 8.69
N LEU A 215 -8.56 -11.75 9.47
CA LEU A 215 -8.17 -10.38 9.18
C LEU A 215 -6.68 -10.17 9.45
N SER A 216 -5.93 -9.85 8.41
CA SER A 216 -4.49 -9.59 8.51
C SER A 216 -4.20 -8.23 9.16
N PRO A 217 -3.08 -8.09 9.90
CA PRO A 217 -2.54 -6.80 10.29
C PRO A 217 -2.26 -5.93 9.06
N ALA A 218 -2.45 -4.61 9.18
CA ALA A 218 -2.18 -3.70 8.06
C ALA A 218 -0.68 -3.51 7.79
N VAL A 219 0.15 -3.66 8.80
CA VAL A 219 1.62 -3.68 8.63
C VAL A 219 1.99 -4.88 7.76
N GLY A 220 2.78 -4.64 6.71
CA GLY A 220 3.11 -5.69 5.73
C GLY A 220 2.07 -5.93 4.63
N HIS A 221 0.95 -5.19 4.58
CA HIS A 221 -0.10 -5.38 3.57
C HIS A 221 0.40 -5.31 2.13
N VAL A 222 1.45 -4.51 1.88
CA VAL A 222 1.96 -4.28 0.52
C VAL A 222 3.00 -5.30 0.08
N THR A 223 3.58 -6.07 1.00
CA THR A 223 4.78 -6.86 0.77
C THR A 223 4.64 -7.96 -0.27
N HIS A 224 3.44 -8.56 -0.38
CA HIS A 224 3.20 -9.76 -1.19
C HIS A 224 2.48 -9.50 -2.54
N TRP A 225 2.32 -8.23 -2.92
CA TRP A 225 1.69 -7.88 -4.20
C TRP A 225 2.72 -7.79 -5.34
N PRO A 226 2.30 -8.16 -6.59
CA PRO A 226 0.98 -8.68 -6.97
C PRO A 226 0.71 -10.06 -6.37
N THR A 227 -0.57 -10.44 -6.31
CA THR A 227 -1.00 -11.67 -5.64
C THR A 227 -1.94 -12.47 -6.51
N TYR A 228 -1.68 -13.77 -6.62
CA TYR A 228 -2.66 -14.72 -7.13
C TYR A 228 -3.72 -14.96 -6.07
N ARG A 229 -4.95 -14.69 -6.38
CA ARG A 229 -6.06 -14.92 -5.48
C ARG A 229 -6.88 -16.11 -5.94
N SER A 230 -6.96 -17.14 -5.11
CA SER A 230 -7.71 -18.37 -5.44
C SER A 230 -9.19 -18.07 -5.74
N ALA A 231 -9.78 -17.11 -5.02
CA ALA A 231 -11.16 -16.67 -5.25
C ALA A 231 -11.36 -15.98 -6.62
N ASP A 232 -10.33 -15.34 -7.15
CA ASP A 232 -10.40 -14.61 -8.42
C ASP A 232 -9.89 -15.48 -9.59
N GLY A 233 -9.09 -16.52 -9.31
CA GLY A 233 -8.48 -17.40 -10.30
C GLY A 233 -7.41 -16.73 -11.17
N GLU A 234 -6.92 -15.55 -10.76
CA GLU A 234 -5.95 -14.76 -11.51
C GLU A 234 -5.02 -13.96 -10.59
N ILE A 235 -3.87 -13.53 -11.13
CA ILE A 235 -2.98 -12.60 -10.45
C ILE A 235 -3.48 -11.17 -10.61
N THR A 236 -3.45 -10.41 -9.50
CA THR A 236 -3.96 -9.02 -9.46
C THR A 236 -3.03 -8.10 -8.70
N THR A 237 -3.15 -6.79 -8.95
CA THR A 237 -2.38 -5.76 -8.23
C THR A 237 -3.04 -5.37 -6.90
N LEU A 238 -2.31 -4.64 -6.07
CA LEU A 238 -2.80 -4.09 -4.80
C LEU A 238 -4.05 -3.20 -5.00
N HIS A 239 -4.11 -2.41 -6.08
CA HIS A 239 -5.28 -1.57 -6.37
C HIS A 239 -6.54 -2.40 -6.63
N ASN A 240 -6.42 -3.59 -7.23
CA ASN A 240 -7.56 -4.51 -7.35
C ASN A 240 -8.10 -4.93 -5.97
N ARG A 241 -7.19 -5.18 -5.02
CA ARG A 241 -7.60 -5.50 -3.65
C ARG A 241 -8.33 -4.34 -2.97
N PHE A 242 -7.87 -3.10 -3.16
CA PHE A 242 -8.57 -1.92 -2.65
C PHE A 242 -10.00 -1.82 -3.20
N MET A 243 -10.17 -2.09 -4.50
CA MET A 243 -11.50 -2.16 -5.12
C MET A 243 -12.37 -3.24 -4.46
N GLY A 244 -11.82 -4.45 -4.26
CA GLY A 244 -12.52 -5.54 -3.59
C GLY A 244 -12.95 -5.18 -2.16
N CYS A 245 -12.07 -4.54 -1.37
CA CYS A 245 -12.41 -4.09 -0.02
C CYS A 245 -13.50 -3.02 -0.01
N ASN A 246 -13.44 -2.03 -0.92
CA ASN A 246 -14.53 -1.05 -1.05
C ASN A 246 -15.87 -1.72 -1.39
N THR A 247 -15.87 -2.68 -2.32
CA THR A 247 -17.08 -3.46 -2.65
C THR A 247 -17.63 -4.22 -1.44
N MET A 248 -16.75 -4.82 -0.62
CA MET A 248 -17.16 -5.55 0.59
C MET A 248 -17.90 -4.66 1.60
N VAL A 249 -17.52 -3.39 1.72
CA VAL A 249 -18.19 -2.42 2.61
C VAL A 249 -19.29 -1.63 1.88
N ARG A 250 -19.65 -2.03 0.64
CA ARG A 250 -20.65 -1.39 -0.20
C ARG A 250 -20.34 0.09 -0.49
N ALA A 251 -19.08 0.40 -0.68
CA ALA A 251 -18.62 1.70 -1.15
C ALA A 251 -18.37 1.67 -2.66
N ASN A 252 -18.48 2.82 -3.31
CA ASN A 252 -18.05 2.97 -4.70
C ASN A 252 -16.54 2.78 -4.84
N ASN A 253 -16.14 2.13 -5.92
CA ASN A 253 -14.75 1.95 -6.26
C ASN A 253 -14.17 3.19 -6.95
N PHE A 254 -12.92 3.47 -6.66
CA PHE A 254 -12.09 4.34 -7.48
C PHE A 254 -11.44 3.54 -8.61
N LYS A 255 -10.98 4.22 -9.65
CA LYS A 255 -10.21 3.56 -10.72
C LYS A 255 -8.82 3.18 -10.21
N ALA A 256 -8.25 2.11 -10.73
CA ALA A 256 -6.84 1.84 -10.54
C ALA A 256 -6.01 3.05 -10.98
N GLN A 257 -4.97 3.37 -10.22
CA GLN A 257 -4.11 4.55 -10.41
C GLN A 257 -4.83 5.92 -10.21
N SER A 258 -6.01 5.93 -9.57
CA SER A 258 -6.57 7.18 -9.05
C SER A 258 -5.70 7.75 -7.92
N ASP A 259 -5.81 9.03 -7.67
CA ASP A 259 -5.04 9.69 -6.62
C ASP A 259 -5.33 9.12 -5.24
N GLU A 260 -6.58 8.67 -5.00
CA GLU A 260 -6.98 8.02 -3.76
C GLU A 260 -6.20 6.72 -3.52
N TYR A 261 -6.11 5.87 -4.54
CA TYR A 261 -5.41 4.58 -4.43
C TYR A 261 -3.88 4.72 -4.45
N LYS A 262 -3.34 5.67 -5.23
CA LYS A 262 -1.91 6.00 -5.18
C LYS A 262 -1.49 6.51 -3.80
N ALA A 263 -2.28 7.40 -3.21
CA ALA A 263 -2.04 7.91 -1.88
C ALA A 263 -2.14 6.81 -0.81
N LEU A 264 -3.15 5.93 -0.91
CA LEU A 264 -3.31 4.80 0.01
C LEU A 264 -2.14 3.81 -0.10
N GLU A 265 -1.69 3.47 -1.31
CA GLU A 265 -0.52 2.63 -1.52
C GLU A 265 0.74 3.27 -0.93
N TYR A 266 0.95 4.58 -1.16
CA TYR A 266 2.08 5.32 -0.61
C TYR A 266 2.08 5.28 0.93
N PHE A 267 0.93 5.56 1.56
CA PHE A 267 0.78 5.47 3.01
C PHE A 267 1.09 4.07 3.54
N LEU A 268 0.46 3.02 2.99
CA LEU A 268 0.63 1.65 3.48
C LEU A 268 2.05 1.13 3.25
N THR A 269 2.70 1.55 2.16
CA THR A 269 4.09 1.16 1.89
C THR A 269 5.03 1.82 2.88
N TYR A 270 4.84 3.12 3.16
CA TYR A 270 5.60 3.82 4.18
C TYR A 270 5.40 3.20 5.58
N MET A 271 4.16 2.85 5.96
CA MET A 271 3.87 2.18 7.23
C MET A 271 4.53 0.78 7.35
N SER A 272 4.93 0.19 6.23
CA SER A 272 5.61 -1.11 6.16
C SER A 272 7.14 -1.00 6.01
N ASN A 273 7.72 0.19 6.17
CA ASN A 273 9.17 0.40 6.08
C ASN A 273 9.96 -0.54 6.99
N GLY A 274 11.08 -1.04 6.50
CA GLY A 274 11.96 -1.99 7.16
C GLY A 274 11.58 -3.47 6.95
N MET A 275 10.38 -3.75 6.40
CA MET A 275 9.98 -5.09 6.00
C MET A 275 10.56 -5.49 4.65
N GLU A 276 10.62 -6.78 4.39
CA GLU A 276 11.04 -7.31 3.10
C GLU A 276 9.85 -7.44 2.14
N TRP A 277 10.08 -7.11 0.86
CA TRP A 277 9.21 -7.51 -0.23
C TRP A 277 9.18 -9.03 -0.34
N ASN A 278 8.00 -9.62 -0.41
CA ASN A 278 7.82 -11.06 -0.46
C ASN A 278 6.85 -11.53 -1.57
N GLY A 279 6.46 -10.61 -2.45
CA GLY A 279 5.70 -10.94 -3.65
C GLY A 279 6.54 -11.55 -4.79
N PRO A 280 5.88 -12.12 -5.82
CA PRO A 280 4.45 -12.41 -5.83
C PRO A 280 4.07 -13.46 -4.80
N GLY A 281 2.79 -13.55 -4.42
CA GLY A 281 2.33 -14.53 -3.45
C GLY A 281 0.97 -15.11 -3.81
N SER A 282 0.59 -16.21 -3.15
CA SER A 282 -0.74 -16.79 -3.24
C SER A 282 -1.58 -16.41 -2.02
N ARG A 283 -2.84 -16.12 -2.23
CA ARG A 283 -3.83 -15.84 -1.17
C ARG A 283 -5.18 -16.46 -1.54
N LYS A 284 -5.99 -16.75 -0.49
CA LYS A 284 -7.38 -17.18 -0.67
C LYS A 284 -8.22 -16.15 -1.38
#